data_dde6bc84c4eb1f5245cd637a2ec3fd3f
#
_entry.id   dde6bc84c4eb1f5245cd637a2ec3fd3f
#
_cell.length_a   1.000
_cell.length_b   1.000
_cell.length_c   1.000
_cell.angle_alpha   90.00
_cell.angle_beta   90.00
_cell.angle_gamma   90.00
#
_symmetry.space_group_name_H-M   'P 1'
#
loop_
_entity.id
_entity.type
_entity.pdbx_description
1 polymer ?
#
loop_
_entity_poly.entity_id
_entity_poly.type
_entity_poly.pdbx_seq_one_letter_code
_entity_poly.pdbx_strand_id
1 'polypeptide(L)'
;MKQPRYETVTLEKIVGGGQALGTLSDGRKCFVWGGLPDETVTFRVTKKKAHFVEGSVTEVLHASPERIAPRDADSYLSTSPWQIMTFSAEQRYKAALIEEAFKLHAIVLPHKINVYTDGREFQYRNKVEFSWFSERAGESYPDTLDLAFFRRGSKGKIIVNECSLLPPEVIALAHSVRDILRRKHISARQLKTLLIRSNQQGSCVWQLYIKDRLADAITHEEAEALSAQGGEIIYSDPRSPASRITARLAKFGVTTLTDTILGTPFRYACEGFFQVNIPAYEQALRDIQEWVSYPKYTTLAGDNFNRKSPSVIDLYAGVGTIGLTVGGDNVTLIEINEFAVAEM
;
A
#
# COMPACT_ATOMS: atom_id res chain seq x y z
N MET A 1 18.24 -29.36 -2.99
CA MET A 1 17.91 -27.92 -3.29
C MET A 1 19.03 -27.35 -4.16
N LYS A 2 18.69 -26.54 -5.19
CA LYS A 2 19.73 -25.82 -5.96
C LYS A 2 20.40 -24.81 -5.01
N GLN A 3 21.73 -24.76 -5.04
CA GLN A 3 22.47 -23.76 -4.26
C GLN A 3 22.04 -22.34 -4.67
N PRO A 4 21.88 -21.41 -3.71
CA PRO A 4 21.61 -20.02 -4.00
C PRO A 4 22.75 -19.44 -4.83
N ARG A 5 22.39 -18.65 -5.85
CA ARG A 5 23.36 -17.96 -6.72
C ARG A 5 23.48 -16.52 -6.28
N TYR A 6 24.70 -16.04 -6.16
CA TYR A 6 25.03 -14.66 -5.84
C TYR A 6 25.79 -14.04 -7.01
N GLU A 7 25.59 -12.75 -7.21
CA GLU A 7 26.28 -11.92 -8.20
C GLU A 7 26.66 -10.59 -7.54
N THR A 8 27.76 -9.99 -8.00
CA THR A 8 28.22 -8.65 -7.57
C THR A 8 28.10 -7.68 -8.74
N VAL A 9 27.61 -6.47 -8.45
CA VAL A 9 27.37 -5.44 -9.47
C VAL A 9 27.43 -4.05 -8.87
N THR A 10 27.84 -3.07 -9.69
CA THR A 10 27.63 -1.66 -9.42
C THR A 10 26.29 -1.23 -10.03
N LEU A 11 25.45 -0.59 -9.23
CA LEU A 11 24.10 -0.17 -9.62
C LEU A 11 24.16 1.21 -10.27
N GLU A 12 23.38 1.38 -11.36
CA GLU A 12 23.43 2.55 -12.24
C GLU A 12 22.34 3.57 -11.93
N LYS A 13 21.09 3.10 -11.75
CA LYS A 13 19.91 3.95 -11.54
C LYS A 13 18.75 3.18 -10.94
N ILE A 14 17.75 3.89 -10.44
CA ILE A 14 16.43 3.32 -10.12
C ILE A 14 15.58 3.29 -11.39
N VAL A 15 14.80 2.21 -11.56
CA VAL A 15 13.90 2.03 -12.70
C VAL A 15 12.44 1.89 -12.25
N GLY A 16 11.53 1.95 -13.20
CA GLY A 16 10.10 1.75 -12.97
C GLY A 16 9.84 0.46 -12.16
N GLY A 17 9.02 0.59 -11.11
CA GLY A 17 8.79 -0.47 -10.12
C GLY A 17 9.68 -0.38 -8.87
N GLY A 18 10.72 0.48 -8.86
CA GLY A 18 11.51 0.80 -7.67
C GLY A 18 12.73 -0.07 -7.41
N GLN A 19 13.13 -0.92 -8.37
CA GLN A 19 14.38 -1.68 -8.33
C GLN A 19 15.54 -0.82 -8.83
N ALA A 20 16.75 -1.09 -8.33
CA ALA A 20 17.96 -0.55 -8.94
C ALA A 20 18.42 -1.43 -10.11
N LEU A 21 18.84 -0.79 -11.19
CA LEU A 21 19.37 -1.40 -12.41
C LEU A 21 20.90 -1.39 -12.36
N GLY A 22 21.52 -2.47 -12.80
CA GLY A 22 22.94 -2.57 -13.09
C GLY A 22 23.20 -3.47 -14.29
N THR A 23 24.47 -3.58 -14.68
CA THR A 23 24.91 -4.45 -15.78
C THR A 23 25.98 -5.40 -15.25
N LEU A 24 25.73 -6.71 -15.38
CA LEU A 24 26.68 -7.74 -15.01
C LEU A 24 27.86 -7.80 -15.99
N SER A 25 28.96 -8.41 -15.57
CA SER A 25 30.18 -8.59 -16.40
C SER A 25 29.93 -9.36 -17.70
N ASP A 26 28.89 -10.18 -17.75
CA ASP A 26 28.48 -10.91 -18.95
C ASP A 26 27.50 -10.13 -19.85
N GLY A 27 27.23 -8.85 -19.56
CA GLY A 27 26.38 -7.95 -20.32
C GLY A 27 24.88 -8.03 -19.99
N ARG A 28 24.46 -8.97 -19.15
CA ARG A 28 23.05 -9.06 -18.74
C ARG A 28 22.67 -7.92 -17.80
N LYS A 29 21.48 -7.39 -17.97
CA LYS A 29 20.92 -6.43 -17.00
C LYS A 29 20.50 -7.15 -15.72
N CYS A 30 20.63 -6.46 -14.59
CA CYS A 30 20.12 -6.94 -13.31
C CYS A 30 19.22 -5.90 -12.66
N PHE A 31 18.10 -6.38 -12.10
CA PHE A 31 17.14 -5.59 -11.36
C PHE A 31 17.17 -6.03 -9.91
N VAL A 32 17.60 -5.14 -9.03
CA VAL A 32 17.96 -5.50 -7.65
C VAL A 32 17.14 -4.70 -6.65
N TRP A 33 16.46 -5.41 -5.75
CA TRP A 33 15.81 -4.80 -4.60
C TRP A 33 16.81 -4.54 -3.47
N GLY A 34 16.67 -3.42 -2.77
CA GLY A 34 17.47 -3.10 -1.59
C GLY A 34 18.81 -2.43 -1.92
N GLY A 35 19.05 -2.06 -3.18
CA GLY A 35 20.23 -1.28 -3.60
C GLY A 35 19.87 0.11 -4.08
N LEU A 36 20.85 1.01 -4.07
CA LEU A 36 20.78 2.39 -4.56
C LEU A 36 21.74 2.61 -5.71
N PRO A 37 21.53 3.63 -6.56
CA PRO A 37 22.51 4.03 -7.57
C PRO A 37 23.90 4.30 -6.94
N ASP A 38 24.93 4.02 -7.72
CA ASP A 38 26.36 4.16 -7.37
C ASP A 38 26.85 3.20 -6.28
N GLU A 39 25.99 2.28 -5.80
CA GLU A 39 26.42 1.24 -4.86
C GLU A 39 27.02 0.05 -5.59
N THR A 40 28.07 -0.54 -5.00
CA THR A 40 28.50 -1.89 -5.34
C THR A 40 27.93 -2.86 -4.34
N VAL A 41 27.14 -3.84 -4.82
CA VAL A 41 26.40 -4.77 -3.97
C VAL A 41 26.59 -6.22 -4.38
N THR A 42 26.54 -7.11 -3.40
CA THR A 42 26.30 -8.54 -3.64
C THR A 42 24.82 -8.81 -3.47
N PHE A 43 24.20 -9.49 -4.44
CA PHE A 43 22.78 -9.80 -4.39
C PHE A 43 22.51 -11.29 -4.68
N ARG A 44 21.48 -11.83 -4.04
CA ARG A 44 20.98 -13.18 -4.31
C ARG A 44 20.05 -13.14 -5.52
N VAL A 45 20.35 -13.95 -6.54
CA VAL A 45 19.51 -14.09 -7.73
C VAL A 45 18.24 -14.86 -7.38
N THR A 46 17.08 -14.25 -7.59
CA THR A 46 15.75 -14.84 -7.38
C THR A 46 15.10 -15.29 -8.68
N LYS A 47 15.43 -14.62 -9.79
CA LYS A 47 14.92 -14.96 -11.12
C LYS A 47 16.03 -14.78 -12.18
N LYS A 48 16.12 -15.73 -13.12
CA LYS A 48 17.08 -15.70 -14.23
C LYS A 48 16.35 -15.85 -15.55
N LYS A 49 16.62 -14.93 -16.48
CA LYS A 49 16.18 -14.96 -17.89
C LYS A 49 17.41 -14.85 -18.80
N ALA A 50 17.19 -15.01 -20.12
CA ALA A 50 18.30 -14.95 -21.09
C ALA A 50 19.06 -13.61 -21.03
N HIS A 51 18.33 -12.48 -20.94
CA HIS A 51 18.89 -11.13 -21.03
C HIS A 51 18.94 -10.38 -19.72
N PHE A 52 18.35 -10.90 -18.65
CA PHE A 52 18.36 -10.23 -17.34
C PHE A 52 18.26 -11.21 -16.18
N VAL A 53 18.59 -10.69 -15.00
CA VAL A 53 18.38 -11.36 -13.71
C VAL A 53 17.66 -10.40 -12.75
N GLU A 54 16.91 -10.95 -11.80
CA GLU A 54 16.34 -10.19 -10.68
C GLU A 54 16.85 -10.76 -9.36
N GLY A 55 16.98 -9.91 -8.37
CA GLY A 55 17.46 -10.34 -7.06
C GLY A 55 17.22 -9.32 -5.96
N SER A 56 17.72 -9.67 -4.78
CA SER A 56 17.70 -8.80 -3.61
C SER A 56 19.10 -8.73 -2.99
N VAL A 57 19.51 -7.53 -2.60
CA VAL A 57 20.81 -7.28 -1.95
C VAL A 57 20.94 -8.15 -0.70
N THR A 58 22.11 -8.74 -0.55
CA THR A 58 22.51 -9.46 0.67
C THR A 58 23.65 -8.73 1.39
N GLU A 59 24.44 -7.95 0.65
CA GLU A 59 25.56 -7.20 1.19
C GLU A 59 25.80 -5.94 0.36
N VAL A 60 26.11 -4.83 1.02
CA VAL A 60 26.52 -3.57 0.39
C VAL A 60 28.02 -3.43 0.60
N LEU A 61 28.81 -3.54 -0.48
CA LEU A 61 30.28 -3.46 -0.44
C LEU A 61 30.75 -2.00 -0.43
N HIS A 62 30.10 -1.15 -1.23
CA HIS A 62 30.32 0.28 -1.28
C HIS A 62 28.97 0.99 -1.25
N ALA A 63 28.70 1.72 -0.18
CA ALA A 63 27.42 2.38 0.04
C ALA A 63 27.36 3.75 -0.64
N SER A 64 26.18 4.10 -1.14
CA SER A 64 25.85 5.48 -1.55
C SER A 64 25.84 6.42 -0.34
N PRO A 65 26.27 7.70 -0.48
CA PRO A 65 26.16 8.69 0.58
C PRO A 65 24.69 8.99 0.97
N GLU A 66 23.73 8.58 0.14
CA GLU A 66 22.30 8.74 0.39
C GLU A 66 21.70 7.58 1.19
N ARG A 67 22.47 6.51 1.40
CA ARG A 67 22.00 5.34 2.16
C ARG A 67 21.84 5.66 3.64
N ILE A 68 20.71 5.27 4.17
CA ILE A 68 20.42 5.30 5.61
C ILE A 68 19.98 3.90 6.07
N ALA A 69 20.02 3.66 7.38
CA ALA A 69 19.46 2.45 7.97
C ALA A 69 17.92 2.49 7.87
N PRO A 70 17.27 1.43 7.38
CA PRO A 70 15.83 1.37 7.33
C PRO A 70 15.25 1.31 8.75
N ARG A 71 14.13 2.00 8.98
CA ARG A 71 13.43 1.99 10.26
C ARG A 71 12.86 0.61 10.59
N ASP A 72 12.30 -0.06 9.60
CA ASP A 72 11.76 -1.42 9.70
C ASP A 72 12.81 -2.45 9.23
N ALA A 73 13.96 -2.58 9.93
CA ALA A 73 15.14 -3.31 9.48
C ALA A 73 14.84 -4.72 8.94
N ASP A 74 13.96 -5.48 9.60
CA ASP A 74 13.63 -6.84 9.22
C ASP A 74 12.60 -6.94 8.08
N SER A 75 11.75 -5.94 7.91
CA SER A 75 10.58 -6.01 7.01
C SER A 75 10.54 -4.95 5.91
N TYR A 76 11.42 -3.93 5.92
CA TYR A 76 11.38 -2.81 4.98
C TYR A 76 11.30 -3.25 3.52
N LEU A 77 12.03 -4.29 3.14
CA LEU A 77 12.05 -4.76 1.76
C LEU A 77 10.67 -5.24 1.28
N SER A 78 9.83 -5.71 2.19
CA SER A 78 8.47 -6.19 1.90
C SER A 78 7.39 -5.13 2.12
N THR A 79 7.67 -4.09 2.88
CA THR A 79 6.75 -2.98 3.21
C THR A 79 7.03 -1.75 2.38
N SER A 80 8.18 -1.10 2.61
CA SER A 80 8.63 0.11 1.95
C SER A 80 10.12 -0.02 1.61
N PRO A 81 10.46 -0.60 0.45
CA PRO A 81 11.85 -0.94 0.10
C PRO A 81 12.77 0.28 -0.04
N TRP A 82 12.22 1.50 -0.10
CA TRP A 82 12.99 2.73 -0.20
C TRP A 82 13.33 3.38 1.15
N GLN A 83 12.97 2.76 2.28
CA GLN A 83 13.44 3.19 3.61
C GLN A 83 14.97 3.21 3.77
N ILE A 84 15.71 2.74 2.78
CA ILE A 84 17.17 2.70 2.76
C ILE A 84 17.84 3.98 2.24
N MET A 85 17.06 4.99 1.86
CA MET A 85 17.59 6.27 1.34
C MET A 85 17.00 7.45 2.11
N THR A 86 17.73 8.58 2.07
CA THR A 86 17.21 9.83 2.64
C THR A 86 15.93 10.26 1.95
N PHE A 87 15.04 10.94 2.68
CA PHE A 87 13.76 11.38 2.14
C PHE A 87 13.92 12.32 0.93
N SER A 88 14.94 13.17 0.94
CA SER A 88 15.26 14.02 -0.20
C SER A 88 15.71 13.23 -1.43
N ALA A 89 16.44 12.13 -1.25
CA ALA A 89 16.80 11.22 -2.34
C ALA A 89 15.57 10.52 -2.89
N GLU A 90 14.64 10.04 -2.03
CA GLU A 90 13.39 9.44 -2.45
C GLU A 90 12.57 10.37 -3.35
N GLN A 91 12.43 11.65 -2.97
CA GLN A 91 11.73 12.65 -3.79
C GLN A 91 12.40 12.84 -5.16
N ARG A 92 13.73 12.94 -5.20
CA ARG A 92 14.47 13.07 -6.47
C ARG A 92 14.30 11.85 -7.38
N TYR A 93 14.38 10.63 -6.81
CA TYR A 93 14.20 9.42 -7.62
C TYR A 93 12.77 9.26 -8.11
N LYS A 94 11.76 9.67 -7.33
CA LYS A 94 10.36 9.71 -7.80
C LYS A 94 10.19 10.66 -8.99
N ALA A 95 10.75 11.86 -8.91
CA ALA A 95 10.75 12.80 -10.03
C ALA A 95 11.47 12.24 -11.26
N ALA A 96 12.66 11.68 -11.07
CA ALA A 96 13.48 11.11 -12.14
C ALA A 96 12.78 9.94 -12.87
N LEU A 97 12.01 9.10 -12.16
CA LEU A 97 11.23 8.02 -12.78
C LEU A 97 10.15 8.55 -13.72
N ILE A 98 9.48 9.65 -13.36
CA ILE A 98 8.47 10.28 -14.19
C ILE A 98 9.15 10.93 -15.41
N GLU A 99 10.23 11.70 -15.20
CA GLU A 99 10.99 12.35 -16.26
C GLU A 99 11.55 11.31 -17.27
N GLU A 100 12.06 10.17 -16.78
CA GLU A 100 12.52 9.08 -17.63
C GLU A 100 11.39 8.50 -18.50
N ALA A 101 10.21 8.30 -17.93
CA ALA A 101 9.07 7.78 -18.68
C ALA A 101 8.70 8.70 -19.87
N PHE A 102 8.68 10.02 -19.67
CA PHE A 102 8.46 10.97 -20.75
C PHE A 102 9.60 10.98 -21.78
N LYS A 103 10.84 10.94 -21.30
CA LYS A 103 12.03 10.90 -22.17
C LYS A 103 12.06 9.66 -23.07
N LEU A 104 11.67 8.49 -22.56
CA LEU A 104 11.59 7.26 -23.36
C LEU A 104 10.61 7.35 -24.53
N HIS A 105 9.62 8.25 -24.44
CA HIS A 105 8.66 8.54 -25.50
C HIS A 105 8.99 9.81 -26.29
N ALA A 106 10.20 10.35 -26.15
CA ALA A 106 10.65 11.60 -26.78
C ALA A 106 9.75 12.83 -26.48
N ILE A 107 9.08 12.82 -25.32
CA ILE A 107 8.27 13.93 -24.85
C ILE A 107 9.12 14.82 -23.95
N VAL A 108 9.21 16.10 -24.31
CA VAL A 108 9.92 17.10 -23.50
C VAL A 108 8.95 17.71 -22.52
N LEU A 109 9.26 17.60 -21.24
CA LEU A 109 8.46 18.22 -20.18
C LEU A 109 8.74 19.75 -20.16
N PRO A 110 7.73 20.60 -20.04
CA PRO A 110 7.89 22.05 -19.98
C PRO A 110 8.56 22.52 -18.69
N HIS A 111 8.44 21.74 -17.63
CA HIS A 111 8.98 22.03 -16.30
C HIS A 111 9.52 20.77 -15.64
N LYS A 112 10.41 20.93 -14.66
CA LYS A 112 10.84 19.83 -13.79
C LYS A 112 9.66 19.29 -12.98
N ILE A 113 9.68 17.98 -12.76
CA ILE A 113 8.71 17.35 -11.89
C ILE A 113 8.96 17.76 -10.44
N ASN A 114 7.96 18.32 -9.80
CA ASN A 114 7.96 18.63 -8.38
C ASN A 114 7.16 17.56 -7.63
N VAL A 115 7.77 16.89 -6.66
CA VAL A 115 7.12 15.87 -5.84
C VAL A 115 6.60 16.53 -4.57
N TYR A 116 5.29 16.60 -4.44
CA TYR A 116 4.66 17.11 -3.23
C TYR A 116 4.90 16.19 -2.03
N THR A 117 5.09 16.80 -0.86
CA THR A 117 5.13 16.13 0.44
C THR A 117 4.58 17.07 1.52
N ASP A 118 3.90 16.50 2.50
CA ASP A 118 3.52 17.17 3.74
C ASP A 118 4.61 17.05 4.84
N GLY A 119 5.78 16.47 4.50
CA GLY A 119 6.90 16.24 5.41
C GLY A 119 6.81 14.94 6.21
N ARG A 120 5.70 14.21 6.15
CA ARG A 120 5.57 12.92 6.85
C ARG A 120 6.17 11.78 6.04
N GLU A 121 7.19 11.16 6.60
CA GLU A 121 7.82 9.96 6.02
C GLU A 121 7.14 8.68 6.49
N PHE A 122 6.54 8.69 7.67
CA PHE A 122 5.99 7.52 8.37
C PHE A 122 4.58 7.79 8.89
N GLN A 123 3.90 6.74 9.36
CA GLN A 123 2.58 6.81 10.02
C GLN A 123 1.46 7.48 9.18
N TYR A 124 1.61 7.50 7.85
CA TYR A 124 0.63 8.11 6.95
C TYR A 124 -0.35 7.09 6.37
N ARG A 125 -0.05 5.80 6.47
CA ARG A 125 -0.80 4.75 5.79
C ARG A 125 -1.96 4.26 6.66
N ASN A 126 -3.18 4.54 6.24
CA ASN A 126 -4.39 4.24 6.99
C ASN A 126 -4.98 2.84 6.75
N LYS A 127 -4.35 1.99 5.92
CA LYS A 127 -4.83 0.63 5.59
C LYS A 127 -3.69 -0.37 5.52
N VAL A 128 -3.91 -1.55 6.09
CA VAL A 128 -2.97 -2.67 6.01
C VAL A 128 -3.69 -4.01 5.89
N GLU A 129 -3.08 -4.93 5.18
CA GLU A 129 -3.49 -6.33 5.07
C GLU A 129 -2.36 -7.23 5.55
N PHE A 130 -2.47 -7.75 6.76
CA PHE A 130 -1.54 -8.74 7.29
C PHE A 130 -1.92 -10.14 6.80
N SER A 131 -0.92 -10.91 6.42
CA SER A 131 -1.01 -12.36 6.30
C SER A 131 -0.66 -13.01 7.65
N TRP A 132 -0.82 -14.31 7.75
CA TRP A 132 -0.51 -15.08 8.95
C TRP A 132 0.65 -16.03 8.70
N PHE A 133 1.49 -16.21 9.71
CA PHE A 133 2.62 -17.12 9.71
C PHE A 133 2.58 -17.98 10.98
N SER A 134 3.01 -19.23 10.87
CA SER A 134 3.33 -20.06 12.03
C SER A 134 4.64 -20.77 11.77
N GLU A 135 5.53 -20.72 12.74
CA GLU A 135 6.64 -21.66 12.79
C GLU A 135 6.15 -22.98 13.36
N ARG A 136 6.55 -24.09 12.76
CA ARG A 136 6.40 -25.39 13.38
C ARG A 136 7.38 -25.46 14.55
N ALA A 137 6.90 -25.21 15.75
CA ALA A 137 7.56 -25.65 16.93
C ALA A 137 7.46 -27.19 16.96
N GLY A 138 8.55 -27.90 17.24
CA GLY A 138 8.60 -29.36 17.22
C GLY A 138 7.45 -30.03 17.96
N GLU A 139 7.39 -31.38 17.98
CA GLU A 139 6.24 -32.17 18.48
C GLU A 139 5.73 -31.80 19.89
N SER A 140 6.50 -31.02 20.67
CA SER A 140 6.19 -30.66 22.05
C SER A 140 5.70 -29.24 22.29
N TYR A 141 5.61 -28.36 21.25
CA TYR A 141 5.20 -26.98 21.42
C TYR A 141 4.12 -26.62 20.40
N PRO A 142 3.08 -25.85 20.80
CA PRO A 142 2.06 -25.38 19.86
C PRO A 142 2.67 -24.50 18.78
N ASP A 143 2.13 -24.59 17.56
CA ASP A 143 2.49 -23.70 16.46
C ASP A 143 2.35 -22.23 16.90
N THR A 144 3.35 -21.41 16.64
CA THR A 144 3.23 -19.97 16.85
C THR A 144 2.26 -19.38 15.84
N LEU A 145 1.56 -18.32 16.20
CA LEU A 145 0.72 -17.54 15.27
C LEU A 145 1.23 -16.10 15.26
N ASP A 146 1.70 -15.64 14.11
CA ASP A 146 2.25 -14.31 13.94
C ASP A 146 1.67 -13.58 12.74
N LEU A 147 1.63 -12.24 12.84
CA LEU A 147 1.36 -11.37 11.72
C LEU A 147 2.54 -11.39 10.75
N ALA A 148 2.28 -11.38 9.45
CA ALA A 148 3.34 -11.47 8.46
C ALA A 148 3.00 -10.72 7.17
N PHE A 149 4.05 -10.34 6.45
CA PHE A 149 3.95 -9.94 5.05
C PHE A 149 4.60 -10.96 4.12
N PHE A 150 4.20 -10.97 2.85
CA PHE A 150 4.89 -11.75 1.84
C PHE A 150 6.28 -11.17 1.58
N ARG A 151 7.29 -12.02 1.67
CA ARG A 151 8.68 -11.62 1.45
C ARG A 151 8.88 -11.27 -0.02
N ARG A 152 9.33 -10.05 -0.29
CA ARG A 152 9.66 -9.61 -1.64
C ARG A 152 10.72 -10.50 -2.26
N GLY A 153 10.55 -10.87 -3.53
CA GLY A 153 11.48 -11.73 -4.27
C GLY A 153 11.47 -13.22 -3.85
N SER A 154 10.49 -13.66 -3.04
CA SER A 154 10.33 -15.07 -2.69
C SER A 154 8.85 -15.41 -2.43
N LYS A 155 8.57 -16.72 -2.26
CA LYS A 155 7.24 -17.21 -1.86
C LYS A 155 7.06 -17.28 -0.33
N GLY A 156 8.10 -16.93 0.42
CA GLY A 156 8.06 -16.97 1.88
C GLY A 156 7.32 -15.77 2.49
N LYS A 157 7.15 -15.84 3.79
CA LYS A 157 6.62 -14.75 4.60
C LYS A 157 7.68 -14.26 5.56
N ILE A 158 7.53 -13.04 6.05
CA ILE A 158 8.34 -12.44 7.09
C ILE A 158 7.42 -12.01 8.22
N ILE A 159 7.78 -12.35 9.46
CA ILE A 159 7.04 -11.89 10.64
C ILE A 159 7.18 -10.38 10.74
N VAL A 160 6.09 -9.72 11.10
CA VAL A 160 6.00 -8.27 11.22
C VAL A 160 5.42 -7.94 12.58
N ASN A 161 6.27 -7.47 13.48
CA ASN A 161 5.84 -6.97 14.79
C ASN A 161 5.54 -5.47 14.74
N GLU A 162 6.24 -4.74 13.88
CA GLU A 162 6.10 -3.30 13.72
C GLU A 162 6.10 -2.94 12.22
N CYS A 163 5.47 -1.84 11.88
CA CYS A 163 5.50 -1.26 10.55
C CYS A 163 5.42 0.26 10.68
N SER A 164 6.50 0.92 10.42
CA SER A 164 6.63 2.38 10.60
C SER A 164 5.72 3.22 9.72
N LEU A 165 5.17 2.63 8.64
CA LEU A 165 4.20 3.30 7.77
C LEU A 165 2.81 3.43 8.40
N LEU A 166 2.50 2.62 9.42
CA LEU A 166 1.19 2.54 10.04
C LEU A 166 1.12 3.39 11.31
N PRO A 167 -0.03 3.99 11.60
CA PRO A 167 -0.28 4.60 12.90
C PRO A 167 -0.21 3.56 14.03
N PRO A 168 0.21 3.96 15.25
CA PRO A 168 0.39 3.03 16.37
C PRO A 168 -0.87 2.25 16.75
N GLU A 169 -2.05 2.89 16.66
CA GLU A 169 -3.35 2.26 16.98
C GLU A 169 -3.66 1.07 16.07
N VAL A 170 -3.22 1.11 14.80
CA VAL A 170 -3.41 0.02 13.84
C VAL A 170 -2.56 -1.20 14.24
N ILE A 171 -1.32 -0.99 14.64
CA ILE A 171 -0.42 -2.06 15.11
C ILE A 171 -0.93 -2.65 16.44
N ALA A 172 -1.33 -1.80 17.37
CA ALA A 172 -1.89 -2.24 18.65
C ALA A 172 -3.14 -3.11 18.47
N LEU A 173 -4.06 -2.70 17.59
CA LEU A 173 -5.24 -3.48 17.25
C LEU A 173 -4.87 -4.82 16.59
N ALA A 174 -3.92 -4.83 15.65
CA ALA A 174 -3.46 -6.05 15.00
C ALA A 174 -2.88 -7.06 15.99
N HIS A 175 -2.10 -6.59 16.96
CA HIS A 175 -1.57 -7.42 18.05
C HIS A 175 -2.69 -7.96 18.95
N SER A 176 -3.66 -7.12 19.32
CA SER A 176 -4.80 -7.54 20.16
C SER A 176 -5.60 -8.66 19.48
N VAL A 177 -5.90 -8.51 18.18
CA VAL A 177 -6.57 -9.55 17.39
C VAL A 177 -5.73 -10.83 17.34
N ARG A 178 -4.43 -10.74 17.06
CA ARG A 178 -3.50 -11.89 17.05
C ARG A 178 -3.53 -12.62 18.38
N ASP A 179 -3.47 -11.90 19.49
CA ASP A 179 -3.38 -12.47 20.81
C ASP A 179 -4.69 -13.16 21.27
N ILE A 180 -5.85 -12.66 20.81
CA ILE A 180 -7.13 -13.39 20.94
C ILE A 180 -7.05 -14.74 20.22
N LEU A 181 -6.64 -14.72 18.95
CA LEU A 181 -6.55 -15.94 18.14
C LEU A 181 -5.54 -16.95 18.70
N ARG A 182 -4.43 -16.47 19.27
CA ARG A 182 -3.44 -17.31 19.98
C ARG A 182 -4.06 -18.01 21.19
N ARG A 183 -4.79 -17.29 22.06
CA ARG A 183 -5.44 -17.87 23.24
C ARG A 183 -6.47 -18.95 22.85
N LYS A 184 -7.08 -18.81 21.68
CA LYS A 184 -8.05 -19.80 21.15
C LYS A 184 -7.39 -20.91 20.32
N HIS A 185 -6.07 -20.94 20.26
CA HIS A 185 -5.30 -21.93 19.48
C HIS A 185 -5.71 -22.01 17.99
N ILE A 186 -6.14 -20.88 17.41
CA ILE A 186 -6.47 -20.81 15.99
C ILE A 186 -5.18 -20.79 15.18
N SER A 187 -5.07 -21.73 14.26
CA SER A 187 -3.84 -21.90 13.46
C SER A 187 -3.79 -20.95 12.25
N ALA A 188 -2.58 -20.58 11.81
CA ALA A 188 -2.37 -19.79 10.59
C ALA A 188 -2.98 -20.45 9.32
N ARG A 189 -3.21 -21.77 9.33
CA ARG A 189 -3.83 -22.49 8.21
C ARG A 189 -5.30 -22.17 8.05
N GLN A 190 -5.99 -21.88 9.15
CA GLN A 190 -7.42 -21.51 9.17
C GLN A 190 -7.63 -20.04 8.78
N LEU A 191 -6.58 -19.24 8.87
CA LEU A 191 -6.62 -17.81 8.62
C LEU A 191 -6.13 -17.46 7.22
N LYS A 192 -6.64 -16.37 6.66
CA LYS A 192 -6.23 -15.85 5.36
C LYS A 192 -5.58 -14.48 5.49
N THR A 193 -6.29 -13.48 5.98
CA THR A 193 -5.83 -12.09 6.09
C THR A 193 -6.49 -11.41 7.28
N LEU A 194 -5.77 -10.49 7.90
CA LEU A 194 -6.33 -9.47 8.78
C LEU A 194 -6.19 -8.12 8.07
N LEU A 195 -7.31 -7.54 7.69
CA LEU A 195 -7.41 -6.20 7.15
C LEU A 195 -7.76 -5.25 8.28
N ILE A 196 -6.99 -4.18 8.44
CA ILE A 196 -7.28 -3.08 9.38
C ILE A 196 -7.23 -1.77 8.61
N ARG A 197 -8.14 -0.89 8.95
CA ARG A 197 -8.17 0.47 8.45
C ARG A 197 -8.42 1.45 9.61
N SER A 198 -7.75 2.59 9.59
CA SER A 198 -8.00 3.72 10.49
C SER A 198 -8.45 4.95 9.70
N ASN A 199 -9.10 5.90 10.37
CA ASN A 199 -9.33 7.24 9.87
C ASN A 199 -8.32 8.22 10.46
N GLN A 200 -8.40 9.49 10.05
CA GLN A 200 -7.50 10.55 10.54
C GLN A 200 -7.67 10.87 12.03
N GLN A 201 -8.78 10.46 12.65
CA GLN A 201 -9.07 10.61 14.07
C GLN A 201 -8.57 9.42 14.92
N GLY A 202 -7.93 8.42 14.30
CA GLY A 202 -7.42 7.22 14.98
C GLY A 202 -8.48 6.15 15.25
N SER A 203 -9.73 6.32 14.79
CA SER A 203 -10.74 5.26 14.88
C SER A 203 -10.39 4.13 13.92
N CYS A 204 -10.44 2.88 14.40
CA CYS A 204 -10.10 1.70 13.61
C CYS A 204 -11.32 0.81 13.36
N VAL A 205 -11.30 0.13 12.21
CA VAL A 205 -12.15 -1.02 11.88
C VAL A 205 -11.30 -2.17 11.37
N TRP A 206 -11.78 -3.41 11.60
CA TRP A 206 -11.03 -4.60 11.20
C TRP A 206 -11.92 -5.63 10.47
N GLN A 207 -11.29 -6.43 9.62
CA GLN A 207 -11.90 -7.60 8.99
C GLN A 207 -10.94 -8.79 9.07
N LEU A 208 -11.38 -9.85 9.73
CA LEU A 208 -10.66 -11.11 9.82
C LEU A 208 -11.17 -12.07 8.75
N TYR A 209 -10.38 -12.32 7.73
CA TYR A 209 -10.68 -13.27 6.67
C TYR A 209 -10.18 -14.65 7.08
N ILE A 210 -11.09 -15.62 7.11
CA ILE A 210 -10.84 -17.01 7.53
C ILE A 210 -11.22 -18.00 6.42
N LYS A 211 -10.56 -19.16 6.44
CA LYS A 211 -10.78 -20.24 5.46
C LYS A 211 -11.80 -21.26 5.93
N ASP A 212 -12.02 -21.37 7.23
CA ASP A 212 -13.01 -22.21 7.87
C ASP A 212 -14.17 -21.36 8.37
N ARG A 213 -15.36 -21.96 8.54
CA ARG A 213 -16.55 -21.21 9.00
C ARG A 213 -16.61 -21.10 10.53
N LEU A 214 -15.63 -20.38 11.10
CA LEU A 214 -15.50 -20.15 12.55
C LEU A 214 -16.08 -18.76 12.90
N ALA A 215 -17.38 -18.65 13.04
CA ALA A 215 -18.05 -17.38 13.38
C ALA A 215 -17.67 -16.86 14.78
N ASP A 216 -17.22 -17.76 15.66
CA ASP A 216 -16.79 -17.51 17.03
C ASP A 216 -15.26 -17.34 17.20
N ALA A 217 -14.53 -17.21 16.09
CA ALA A 217 -13.08 -16.92 16.14
C ALA A 217 -12.75 -15.69 17.01
N ILE A 218 -13.66 -14.73 17.04
CA ILE A 218 -13.70 -13.60 18.00
C ILE A 218 -15.15 -13.51 18.51
N THR A 219 -15.34 -13.51 19.83
CA THR A 219 -16.68 -13.37 20.43
C THR A 219 -17.08 -11.89 20.52
N HIS A 220 -18.34 -11.60 20.85
CA HIS A 220 -18.83 -10.23 21.06
C HIS A 220 -18.05 -9.52 22.16
N GLU A 221 -17.88 -10.18 23.29
CA GLU A 221 -17.14 -9.64 24.44
C GLU A 221 -15.67 -9.33 24.07
N GLU A 222 -15.01 -10.22 23.33
CA GLU A 222 -13.66 -10.00 22.85
C GLU A 222 -13.59 -8.86 21.83
N ALA A 223 -14.59 -8.73 20.96
CA ALA A 223 -14.64 -7.65 19.97
C ALA A 223 -14.90 -6.28 20.63
N GLU A 224 -15.72 -6.22 21.67
CA GLU A 224 -15.98 -5.01 22.46
C GLU A 224 -14.72 -4.57 23.25
N ALA A 225 -13.88 -5.51 23.65
CA ALA A 225 -12.62 -5.21 24.33
C ALA A 225 -11.51 -4.71 23.39
N LEU A 226 -11.68 -4.83 22.06
CA LEU A 226 -10.75 -4.27 21.07
C LEU A 226 -10.91 -2.75 20.97
N SER A 227 -9.77 -2.04 20.87
CA SER A 227 -9.76 -0.61 20.59
C SER A 227 -10.13 -0.34 19.12
N ALA A 228 -11.36 -0.67 18.73
CA ALA A 228 -11.89 -0.52 17.40
C ALA A 228 -13.37 -0.08 17.44
N GLN A 229 -13.79 0.66 16.41
CA GLN A 229 -15.18 1.07 16.23
C GLN A 229 -16.09 -0.12 15.89
N GLY A 230 -15.51 -1.11 15.20
CA GLY A 230 -16.17 -2.34 14.85
C GLY A 230 -15.31 -3.26 14.01
N GLY A 231 -15.88 -4.42 13.65
CA GLY A 231 -15.18 -5.39 12.82
C GLY A 231 -16.07 -6.50 12.32
N GLU A 232 -15.49 -7.38 11.52
CA GLU A 232 -16.19 -8.48 10.89
C GLU A 232 -15.33 -9.74 10.82
N ILE A 233 -15.99 -10.90 10.93
CA ILE A 233 -15.41 -12.18 10.55
C ILE A 233 -15.97 -12.58 9.20
N ILE A 234 -15.09 -12.84 8.25
CA ILE A 234 -15.42 -13.09 6.85
C ILE A 234 -14.88 -14.45 6.42
N TYR A 235 -15.78 -15.32 5.95
CA TYR A 235 -15.36 -16.51 5.24
C TYR A 235 -14.88 -16.14 3.83
N SER A 236 -13.66 -16.57 3.50
CA SER A 236 -13.08 -16.41 2.16
C SER A 236 -12.71 -17.77 1.61
N ASP A 237 -13.29 -18.17 0.48
CA ASP A 237 -12.99 -19.48 -0.16
C ASP A 237 -11.46 -19.65 -0.27
N PRO A 238 -10.88 -20.73 0.26
CA PRO A 238 -9.44 -20.98 0.19
C PRO A 238 -8.87 -20.98 -1.22
N ARG A 239 -9.70 -21.31 -2.23
CA ARG A 239 -9.31 -21.33 -3.64
C ARG A 239 -9.32 -19.96 -4.30
N SER A 240 -9.98 -18.97 -3.73
CA SER A 240 -10.00 -17.60 -4.28
C SER A 240 -8.64 -16.95 -4.10
N PRO A 241 -8.13 -16.18 -5.09
CA PRO A 241 -6.96 -15.33 -4.89
C PRO A 241 -7.31 -14.23 -3.89
N ALA A 242 -6.35 -13.83 -3.09
CA ALA A 242 -6.49 -12.75 -2.10
C ALA A 242 -7.70 -12.89 -1.14
N SER A 243 -8.00 -11.84 -0.43
CA SER A 243 -9.06 -11.77 0.59
C SER A 243 -10.39 -11.37 -0.03
N ARG A 244 -11.04 -12.30 -0.71
CA ARG A 244 -12.36 -12.10 -1.30
C ARG A 244 -13.45 -12.45 -0.28
N ILE A 245 -14.45 -11.60 -0.15
CA ILE A 245 -15.65 -11.87 0.65
C ILE A 245 -16.47 -12.95 -0.05
N THR A 246 -16.59 -14.12 0.60
CA THR A 246 -17.48 -15.18 0.15
C THR A 246 -18.76 -15.18 1.00
N ALA A 247 -18.62 -14.99 2.31
CA ALA A 247 -19.74 -14.80 3.23
C ALA A 247 -19.30 -14.00 4.46
N ARG A 248 -20.13 -13.11 4.97
CA ARG A 248 -19.93 -12.45 6.25
C ARG A 248 -20.50 -13.37 7.34
N LEU A 249 -19.69 -13.77 8.31
CA LEU A 249 -20.05 -14.71 9.36
C LEU A 249 -20.51 -14.02 10.65
N ALA A 250 -19.83 -12.93 11.02
CA ALA A 250 -20.17 -12.12 12.19
C ALA A 250 -19.82 -10.64 11.92
N LYS A 251 -20.57 -9.76 12.57
CA LYS A 251 -20.36 -8.31 12.53
C LYS A 251 -20.46 -7.75 13.96
N PHE A 252 -19.54 -6.83 14.28
CA PHE A 252 -19.40 -6.18 15.58
C PHE A 252 -19.35 -4.68 15.38
N GLY A 253 -20.16 -3.92 16.08
CA GLY A 253 -20.16 -2.47 16.03
C GLY A 253 -20.36 -1.86 14.64
N VAL A 254 -19.74 -0.70 14.40
CA VAL A 254 -19.78 0.03 13.13
C VAL A 254 -18.54 -0.32 12.30
N THR A 255 -18.76 -0.80 11.08
CA THR A 255 -17.69 -1.32 10.20
C THR A 255 -17.29 -0.38 9.07
N THR A 256 -17.85 0.82 9.07
CA THR A 256 -17.48 1.91 8.17
C THR A 256 -16.73 3.01 8.94
N LEU A 257 -15.87 3.73 8.26
CA LEU A 257 -15.17 4.91 8.77
C LEU A 257 -15.63 6.16 8.03
N THR A 258 -15.39 7.31 8.63
CA THR A 258 -15.59 8.61 7.99
C THR A 258 -14.30 9.42 8.12
N ASP A 259 -13.87 10.01 7.01
CA ASP A 259 -12.83 11.03 6.95
C ASP A 259 -13.40 12.30 6.30
N THR A 260 -12.82 13.43 6.67
CA THR A 260 -13.12 14.72 6.02
C THR A 260 -12.01 15.04 5.03
N ILE A 261 -12.37 15.27 3.77
CA ILE A 261 -11.46 15.65 2.69
C ILE A 261 -11.89 17.00 2.13
N LEU A 262 -11.02 17.99 2.19
CA LEU A 262 -11.30 19.38 1.79
C LEU A 262 -12.62 19.94 2.37
N GLY A 263 -12.92 19.57 3.63
CA GLY A 263 -14.14 20.00 4.32
C GLY A 263 -15.38 19.14 4.09
N THR A 264 -15.34 18.18 3.17
CA THR A 264 -16.46 17.27 2.86
C THR A 264 -16.26 15.92 3.57
N PRO A 265 -17.23 15.42 4.35
CA PRO A 265 -17.15 14.12 4.99
C PRO A 265 -17.43 13.01 3.96
N PHE A 266 -16.60 11.95 4.00
CA PHE A 266 -16.76 10.75 3.16
C PHE A 266 -16.80 9.52 4.05
N ARG A 267 -17.86 8.73 3.91
CA ARG A 267 -17.99 7.42 4.54
C ARG A 267 -17.44 6.34 3.60
N TYR A 268 -16.78 5.34 4.17
CA TYR A 268 -16.22 4.22 3.39
C TYR A 268 -16.11 2.94 4.23
N ALA A 269 -16.27 1.80 3.56
CA ALA A 269 -16.15 0.49 4.18
C ALA A 269 -14.66 0.10 4.39
N CYS A 270 -14.42 -0.84 5.30
CA CYS A 270 -13.08 -1.34 5.61
C CYS A 270 -12.37 -1.88 4.36
N GLU A 271 -13.07 -2.70 3.55
CA GLU A 271 -12.55 -3.29 2.30
C GLU A 271 -12.54 -2.32 1.13
N GLY A 272 -13.38 -1.29 1.15
CA GLY A 272 -13.56 -0.34 0.06
C GLY A 272 -12.26 0.34 -0.36
N PHE A 273 -12.21 0.83 -1.58
CA PHE A 273 -11.09 1.69 -1.98
C PHE A 273 -11.23 3.08 -1.34
N PHE A 274 -10.19 3.54 -0.71
CA PHE A 274 -10.03 4.90 -0.21
C PHE A 274 -8.53 5.21 -0.13
N GLN A 275 -8.12 6.44 -0.36
CA GLN A 275 -6.71 6.81 -0.40
C GLN A 275 -6.02 6.60 0.95
N VAL A 276 -4.80 6.09 0.92
CA VAL A 276 -4.07 5.71 2.14
C VAL A 276 -3.24 6.85 2.75
N ASN A 277 -2.98 7.90 1.98
CA ASN A 277 -2.29 9.11 2.41
C ASN A 277 -3.20 10.30 2.13
N ILE A 278 -4.03 10.67 3.09
CA ILE A 278 -5.06 11.69 2.93
C ILE A 278 -4.46 13.07 2.63
N PRO A 279 -3.43 13.58 3.33
CA PRO A 279 -2.87 14.89 3.02
C PRO A 279 -2.29 15.02 1.60
N ALA A 280 -1.61 13.97 1.13
CA ALA A 280 -1.12 13.95 -0.24
C ALA A 280 -2.28 13.89 -1.26
N TYR A 281 -3.36 13.19 -0.91
CA TYR A 281 -4.57 13.14 -1.73
C TYR A 281 -5.30 14.47 -1.77
N GLU A 282 -5.44 15.17 -0.65
CA GLU A 282 -6.04 16.51 -0.64
C GLU A 282 -5.27 17.50 -1.51
N GLN A 283 -3.92 17.42 -1.53
CA GLN A 283 -3.15 18.27 -2.45
C GLN A 283 -3.46 17.93 -3.91
N ALA A 284 -3.51 16.64 -4.27
CA ALA A 284 -3.88 16.24 -5.62
C ALA A 284 -5.28 16.74 -6.01
N LEU A 285 -6.24 16.77 -5.09
CA LEU A 285 -7.58 17.32 -5.32
C LEU A 285 -7.54 18.84 -5.52
N ARG A 286 -6.72 19.58 -4.76
CA ARG A 286 -6.52 21.03 -4.97
C ARG A 286 -5.93 21.31 -6.35
N ASP A 287 -4.95 20.53 -6.77
CA ASP A 287 -4.36 20.67 -8.12
C ASP A 287 -5.42 20.41 -9.21
N ILE A 288 -6.27 19.38 -9.04
CA ILE A 288 -7.36 19.08 -9.96
C ILE A 288 -8.41 20.22 -9.95
N GLN A 289 -8.77 20.79 -8.79
CA GLN A 289 -9.67 21.94 -8.69
C GLN A 289 -9.12 23.14 -9.48
N GLU A 290 -7.81 23.41 -9.33
CA GLU A 290 -7.14 24.46 -10.09
C GLU A 290 -7.23 24.22 -11.61
N TRP A 291 -6.93 22.98 -12.06
CA TRP A 291 -7.00 22.64 -13.48
C TRP A 291 -8.42 22.76 -14.06
N VAL A 292 -9.44 22.29 -13.34
CA VAL A 292 -10.84 22.38 -13.77
C VAL A 292 -11.31 23.84 -13.80
N SER A 293 -10.82 24.68 -12.89
CA SER A 293 -11.19 26.09 -12.79
C SER A 293 -10.43 26.99 -13.77
N TYR A 294 -9.41 26.48 -14.49
CA TYR A 294 -8.53 27.30 -15.32
C TYR A 294 -9.21 27.76 -16.61
N PRO A 295 -9.32 29.10 -16.87
CA PRO A 295 -10.13 29.66 -17.97
C PRO A 295 -9.64 29.28 -19.38
N LYS A 296 -8.40 28.76 -19.52
CA LYS A 296 -7.78 28.50 -20.85
C LYS A 296 -8.41 27.37 -21.66
N TYR A 297 -9.15 26.47 -21.02
CA TYR A 297 -9.83 25.40 -21.75
C TYR A 297 -11.21 25.81 -22.32
N THR A 298 -11.67 27.03 -22.05
CA THR A 298 -12.97 27.54 -22.51
C THR A 298 -12.88 28.42 -23.76
N THR A 299 -11.70 28.63 -24.39
CA THR A 299 -11.50 29.61 -25.46
C THR A 299 -10.98 29.04 -26.78
N LEU A 300 -11.35 27.82 -27.18
CA LEU A 300 -11.11 27.35 -28.56
C LEU A 300 -12.27 27.67 -29.54
N ALA A 301 -13.36 28.28 -29.09
CA ALA A 301 -14.42 28.78 -29.94
C ALA A 301 -14.80 30.18 -29.46
N GLY A 302 -14.66 31.17 -30.33
CA GLY A 302 -14.90 32.60 -30.09
C GLY A 302 -16.35 32.97 -29.82
N ASP A 303 -17.05 32.27 -28.95
CA ASP A 303 -18.45 32.54 -28.62
C ASP A 303 -18.58 33.06 -27.19
N ASN A 304 -19.34 34.14 -27.05
CA ASN A 304 -19.87 34.71 -25.81
C ASN A 304 -20.80 33.68 -25.10
N PHE A 305 -20.26 32.52 -24.67
CA PHE A 305 -21.03 31.62 -23.84
C PHE A 305 -21.17 32.18 -22.43
N ASN A 306 -22.42 32.41 -22.03
CA ASN A 306 -22.80 32.54 -20.63
C ASN A 306 -22.08 31.44 -19.80
N ARG A 307 -21.10 31.81 -18.97
CA ARG A 307 -20.22 30.88 -18.21
C ARG A 307 -21.08 30.05 -17.27
N LYS A 308 -21.65 28.96 -17.76
CA LYS A 308 -22.11 27.87 -16.90
C LYS A 308 -20.87 27.21 -16.34
N SER A 309 -20.89 26.89 -15.06
CA SER A 309 -19.84 26.05 -14.41
C SER A 309 -19.58 24.81 -15.27
N PRO A 310 -18.32 24.40 -15.47
CA PRO A 310 -18.03 23.24 -16.29
C PRO A 310 -18.77 22.02 -15.74
N SER A 311 -19.29 21.17 -16.62
CA SER A 311 -19.85 19.88 -16.25
C SER A 311 -18.69 18.91 -16.01
N VAL A 312 -18.63 18.29 -14.84
CA VAL A 312 -17.62 17.31 -14.46
C VAL A 312 -18.24 15.92 -14.47
N ILE A 313 -17.58 14.97 -15.12
CA ILE A 313 -17.94 13.54 -15.07
C ILE A 313 -16.80 12.82 -14.38
N ASP A 314 -17.08 12.22 -13.22
CA ASP A 314 -16.17 11.38 -12.46
C ASP A 314 -16.44 9.91 -12.79
N LEU A 315 -15.51 9.29 -13.52
CA LEU A 315 -15.60 7.88 -13.90
C LEU A 315 -14.84 7.02 -12.89
N TYR A 316 -15.43 5.92 -12.47
CA TYR A 316 -14.93 5.07 -11.40
C TYR A 316 -14.87 5.82 -10.06
N ALA A 317 -15.96 6.51 -9.75
CA ALA A 317 -16.03 7.51 -8.69
C ALA A 317 -15.75 6.95 -7.27
N GLY A 318 -15.89 5.64 -7.05
CA GLY A 318 -15.76 5.04 -5.72
C GLY A 318 -16.83 5.62 -4.78
N VAL A 319 -16.39 6.25 -3.69
CA VAL A 319 -17.29 7.01 -2.78
C VAL A 319 -17.40 8.49 -3.19
N GLY A 320 -17.04 8.84 -4.41
CA GLY A 320 -17.26 10.16 -4.99
C GLY A 320 -16.25 11.24 -4.60
N THR A 321 -15.10 10.89 -4.04
CA THR A 321 -14.18 11.89 -3.47
C THR A 321 -13.68 12.93 -4.48
N ILE A 322 -13.42 12.58 -5.73
CA ILE A 322 -12.98 13.54 -6.75
C ILE A 322 -14.18 14.40 -7.18
N GLY A 323 -15.23 13.76 -7.66
CA GLY A 323 -16.37 14.50 -8.23
C GLY A 323 -17.02 15.43 -7.22
N LEU A 324 -17.23 14.99 -5.98
CA LEU A 324 -17.89 15.79 -4.94
C LEU A 324 -17.01 16.92 -4.38
N THR A 325 -15.68 16.81 -4.48
CA THR A 325 -14.79 17.91 -4.05
C THR A 325 -14.43 18.87 -5.19
N VAL A 326 -14.41 18.39 -6.45
CA VAL A 326 -13.89 19.14 -7.59
C VAL A 326 -15.02 19.64 -8.52
N GLY A 327 -16.14 18.88 -8.60
CA GLY A 327 -17.16 19.05 -9.61
C GLY A 327 -18.13 20.22 -9.41
N GLY A 328 -18.16 20.86 -8.22
CA GLY A 328 -19.13 21.91 -7.89
C GLY A 328 -20.58 21.42 -8.03
N ASP A 329 -21.48 22.31 -8.52
CA ASP A 329 -22.92 22.02 -8.61
C ASP A 329 -23.32 21.17 -9.83
N ASN A 330 -22.40 20.89 -10.75
CA ASN A 330 -22.71 20.20 -12.01
C ASN A 330 -21.78 18.99 -12.20
N VAL A 331 -21.98 17.96 -11.37
CA VAL A 331 -21.19 16.73 -11.37
C VAL A 331 -22.05 15.51 -11.68
N THR A 332 -21.50 14.59 -12.47
CA THR A 332 -22.06 13.24 -12.69
C THR A 332 -21.04 12.21 -12.22
N LEU A 333 -21.46 11.35 -11.29
CA LEU A 333 -20.63 10.29 -10.73
C LEU A 333 -21.03 8.94 -11.35
N ILE A 334 -20.06 8.17 -11.83
CA ILE A 334 -20.29 6.83 -12.43
C ILE A 334 -19.44 5.81 -11.69
N GLU A 335 -20.11 4.89 -10.99
CA GLU A 335 -19.51 3.80 -10.24
C GLU A 335 -20.32 2.52 -10.44
N ILE A 336 -19.66 1.37 -10.58
CA ILE A 336 -20.29 0.04 -10.74
C ILE A 336 -20.45 -0.70 -9.41
N ASN A 337 -19.65 -0.34 -8.41
CA ASN A 337 -19.70 -0.98 -7.10
C ASN A 337 -20.86 -0.41 -6.27
N GLU A 338 -21.96 -1.15 -6.20
CA GLU A 338 -23.16 -0.76 -5.47
C GLU A 338 -22.88 -0.44 -3.98
N PHE A 339 -21.93 -1.11 -3.34
CA PHE A 339 -21.55 -0.81 -1.95
C PHE A 339 -20.84 0.55 -1.83
N ALA A 340 -20.01 0.92 -2.79
CA ALA A 340 -19.39 2.24 -2.81
C ALA A 340 -20.42 3.35 -3.07
N VAL A 341 -21.38 3.10 -3.98
CA VAL A 341 -22.50 4.02 -4.25
C VAL A 341 -23.37 4.22 -3.01
N ALA A 342 -23.62 3.18 -2.24
CA ALA A 342 -24.40 3.27 -1.00
C ALA A 342 -23.69 4.05 0.12
N GLU A 343 -22.37 4.17 0.09
CA GLU A 343 -21.56 4.96 1.02
C GLU A 343 -21.40 6.43 0.56
N MET A 344 -21.60 6.72 -0.72
CA MET A 344 -21.56 8.05 -1.33
C MET A 344 -22.72 8.93 -0.87
#